data_7aeb22743cdc5826936b53ed7a7d23df
#
_entry.id   7aeb22743cdc5826936b53ed7a7d23df
#
_cell.length_a   1.000
_cell.length_b   1.000
_cell.length_c   1.000
_cell.angle_alpha   90.00
_cell.angle_beta   90.00
_cell.angle_gamma   90.00
#
_symmetry.space_group_name_H-M   'P 1'
#
loop_
_entity.id
_entity.type
_entity.pdbx_description
1 polymer ?
#
loop_
_entity_poly.entity_id
_entity_poly.type
_entity_poly.pdbx_seq_one_letter_code
_entity_poly.pdbx_strand_id
1 'polypeptide(L)'
;MKEQALTSLRGKWGSFVGLTFIYMLLMGIASGATQFGEIFTGSSFSTLALIMTSSGVLLTIIAIPMQFGYVVAHLHSSRQDLPADINDLFFGYKRFWQVLGTLLLQALAIIGGFILFIVPGIILAFAYAIVPLVLRDNPELSAVEVLQKSRMMMKGHKWELFLIYLSFIGWGILCIFTFFIGYLWLAPYMQMTEVKFYEQLRAEFEGEYEENEPAGVTTPVEDAE
;
A
#
# COMPACT_ATOMS: atom_id res chain seq x y z
N MET A 1 0.06 9.54 -15.99
CA MET A 1 0.48 8.85 -14.75
C MET A 1 1.82 8.13 -14.85
N LYS A 2 1.99 7.11 -15.72
CA LYS A 2 3.27 6.38 -15.84
C LYS A 2 4.46 7.27 -16.16
N GLU A 3 4.32 8.23 -17.08
CA GLU A 3 5.37 9.20 -17.41
C GLU A 3 5.70 10.10 -16.21
N GLN A 4 4.69 10.55 -15.47
CA GLN A 4 4.87 11.34 -14.26
C GLN A 4 5.61 10.54 -13.18
N ALA A 5 5.27 9.25 -13.00
CA ALA A 5 5.98 8.35 -12.09
C ALA A 5 7.46 8.17 -12.49
N LEU A 6 7.74 7.98 -13.79
CA LEU A 6 9.11 7.90 -14.29
C LEU A 6 9.87 9.22 -14.09
N THR A 7 9.22 10.35 -14.29
CA THR A 7 9.83 11.67 -14.05
C THR A 7 10.18 11.86 -12.59
N SER A 8 9.28 11.48 -11.66
CA SER A 8 9.52 11.54 -10.21
C SER A 8 10.65 10.62 -9.74
N LEU A 9 10.85 9.49 -10.42
CA LEU A 9 11.94 8.54 -10.13
C LEU A 9 13.28 8.96 -10.76
N ARG A 10 13.26 9.87 -11.73
CA ARG A 10 14.47 10.26 -12.49
C ARG A 10 15.51 10.89 -11.56
N GLY A 11 16.72 10.36 -11.60
CA GLY A 11 17.82 10.79 -10.72
C GLY A 11 17.80 10.19 -9.30
N LYS A 12 16.72 9.47 -8.91
CA LYS A 12 16.54 8.91 -7.56
C LYS A 12 16.41 7.38 -7.53
N TRP A 13 16.59 6.73 -8.67
CA TRP A 13 16.43 5.28 -8.80
C TRP A 13 17.20 4.48 -7.75
N GLY A 14 18.44 4.91 -7.42
CA GLY A 14 19.27 4.20 -6.44
C GLY A 14 18.64 4.12 -5.05
N SER A 15 18.04 5.20 -4.57
CA SER A 15 17.35 5.22 -3.26
C SER A 15 16.10 4.36 -3.25
N PHE A 16 15.31 4.38 -4.32
CA PHE A 16 14.09 3.56 -4.42
C PHE A 16 14.39 2.07 -4.58
N VAL A 17 15.38 1.71 -5.41
CA VAL A 17 15.84 0.33 -5.56
C VAL A 17 16.42 -0.18 -4.24
N GLY A 18 17.24 0.64 -3.55
CA GLY A 18 17.79 0.30 -2.24
C GLY A 18 16.69 0.10 -1.19
N LEU A 19 15.70 1.01 -1.14
CA LEU A 19 14.55 0.90 -0.25
C LEU A 19 13.76 -0.38 -0.52
N THR A 20 13.49 -0.68 -1.80
CA THR A 20 12.77 -1.88 -2.22
C THR A 20 13.55 -3.14 -1.87
N PHE A 21 14.87 -3.14 -2.07
CA PHE A 21 15.71 -4.26 -1.70
C PHE A 21 15.68 -4.54 -0.18
N ILE A 22 15.83 -3.49 0.65
CA ILE A 22 15.75 -3.62 2.11
C ILE A 22 14.36 -4.11 2.52
N TYR A 23 13.31 -3.54 1.95
CA TYR A 23 11.93 -3.98 2.20
C TYR A 23 11.73 -5.46 1.85
N MET A 24 12.18 -5.91 0.67
CA MET A 24 12.08 -7.31 0.25
C MET A 24 12.91 -8.24 1.13
N LEU A 25 14.10 -7.83 1.54
CA LEU A 25 14.94 -8.62 2.44
C LEU A 25 14.26 -8.85 3.78
N LEU A 26 13.70 -7.79 4.38
CA LEU A 26 13.04 -7.88 5.67
C LEU A 26 11.73 -8.67 5.58
N MET A 27 10.94 -8.47 4.53
CA MET A 27 9.72 -9.26 4.29
C MET A 27 10.05 -10.72 3.95
N GLY A 28 11.14 -10.97 3.22
CA GLY A 28 11.63 -12.31 2.91
C GLY A 28 12.07 -13.07 4.16
N ILE A 29 12.73 -12.41 5.12
CA ILE A 29 13.06 -13.01 6.41
C ILE A 29 11.80 -13.34 7.21
N ALA A 30 10.82 -12.41 7.26
CA ALA A 30 9.57 -12.62 7.97
C ALA A 30 8.75 -13.80 7.42
N SER A 31 8.63 -13.89 6.09
CA SER A 31 7.90 -14.98 5.43
C SER A 31 8.70 -16.30 5.37
N GLY A 32 10.02 -16.22 5.24
CA GLY A 32 10.89 -17.39 5.19
C GLY A 32 10.85 -18.21 6.48
N ALA A 33 10.70 -17.57 7.63
CA ALA A 33 10.63 -18.26 8.92
C ALA A 33 9.46 -19.26 9.01
N THR A 34 8.32 -18.97 8.35
CA THR A 34 7.16 -19.89 8.29
C THR A 34 7.46 -21.11 7.42
N GLN A 35 8.07 -20.89 6.26
CA GLN A 35 8.32 -21.96 5.28
C GLN A 35 9.47 -22.88 5.70
N PHE A 36 10.53 -22.34 6.32
CA PHE A 36 11.61 -23.17 6.86
C PHE A 36 11.11 -24.13 7.94
N GLY A 37 10.16 -23.72 8.77
CA GLY A 37 9.54 -24.59 9.77
C GLY A 37 8.90 -25.85 9.15
N GLU A 38 8.18 -25.69 8.05
CA GLU A 38 7.51 -26.80 7.35
C GLU A 38 8.50 -27.75 6.67
N ILE A 39 9.55 -27.20 6.03
CA ILE A 39 10.57 -27.99 5.31
C ILE A 39 11.40 -28.85 6.27
N PHE A 40 11.82 -28.30 7.43
CA PHE A 40 12.71 -29.00 8.35
C PHE A 40 12.00 -29.97 9.31
N THR A 41 10.71 -29.79 9.57
CA THR A 41 9.99 -30.62 10.54
C THR A 41 9.24 -31.79 9.91
N GLY A 42 9.06 -31.83 8.60
CA GLY A 42 8.47 -32.96 7.84
C GLY A 42 7.07 -33.44 8.31
N SER A 43 6.54 -32.84 9.35
CA SER A 43 5.19 -33.12 9.86
C SER A 43 4.58 -31.85 10.47
N SER A 44 3.39 -31.51 10.02
CA SER A 44 2.61 -30.34 10.48
C SER A 44 2.22 -30.39 11.97
N PHE A 45 2.52 -31.48 12.69
CA PHE A 45 2.12 -31.73 14.08
C PHE A 45 3.28 -31.77 15.08
N SER A 46 4.52 -31.48 14.68
CA SER A 46 5.61 -31.41 15.65
C SER A 46 5.55 -30.11 16.45
N THR A 47 5.88 -30.17 17.75
CA THR A 47 5.93 -28.97 18.61
C THR A 47 6.86 -27.90 18.04
N LEU A 48 7.95 -28.32 17.40
CA LEU A 48 8.90 -27.42 16.76
C LEU A 48 8.29 -26.73 15.53
N ALA A 49 7.50 -27.43 14.71
CA ALA A 49 6.77 -26.85 13.59
C ALA A 49 5.77 -25.80 14.07
N LEU A 50 5.02 -26.08 15.15
CA LEU A 50 4.08 -25.13 15.73
C LEU A 50 4.79 -23.87 16.25
N ILE A 51 5.94 -24.00 16.90
CA ILE A 51 6.72 -22.86 17.39
C ILE A 51 7.24 -22.03 16.21
N MET A 52 7.78 -22.66 15.18
CA MET A 52 8.31 -21.95 14.00
C MET A 52 7.22 -21.28 13.18
N THR A 53 6.08 -21.93 12.98
CA THR A 53 4.93 -21.35 12.27
C THR A 53 4.34 -20.17 13.05
N SER A 54 4.18 -20.30 14.38
CA SER A 54 3.66 -19.22 15.21
C SER A 54 4.62 -18.02 15.25
N SER A 55 5.95 -18.25 15.31
CA SER A 55 6.94 -17.16 15.25
C SER A 55 6.92 -16.44 13.90
N GLY A 56 6.75 -17.17 12.79
CA GLY A 56 6.62 -16.60 11.46
C GLY A 56 5.36 -15.75 11.30
N VAL A 57 4.22 -16.20 11.86
CA VAL A 57 2.98 -15.42 11.88
C VAL A 57 3.17 -14.12 12.68
N LEU A 58 3.81 -14.18 13.84
CA LEU A 58 4.12 -12.98 14.63
C LEU A 58 5.02 -12.00 13.86
N LEU A 59 6.07 -12.51 13.21
CA LEU A 59 6.95 -11.68 12.38
C LEU A 59 6.19 -11.04 11.22
N THR A 60 5.27 -11.76 10.59
CA THR A 60 4.42 -11.22 9.52
C THR A 60 3.51 -10.11 10.02
N ILE A 61 2.87 -10.26 11.19
CA ILE A 61 2.04 -9.21 11.81
C ILE A 61 2.89 -7.97 12.12
N ILE A 62 4.10 -8.16 12.64
CA ILE A 62 5.03 -7.06 12.91
C ILE A 62 5.46 -6.38 11.61
N ALA A 63 5.56 -7.10 10.50
CA ALA A 63 5.97 -6.56 9.21
C ALA A 63 4.86 -5.77 8.48
N ILE A 64 3.57 -5.92 8.84
CA ILE A 64 2.46 -5.18 8.22
C ILE A 64 2.64 -3.65 8.24
N PRO A 65 3.00 -3.00 9.36
CA PRO A 65 3.24 -1.55 9.37
C PRO A 65 4.39 -1.10 8.48
N MET A 66 5.32 -1.98 8.17
CA MET A 66 6.43 -1.70 7.27
C MET A 66 5.97 -1.63 5.81
N GLN A 67 4.99 -2.43 5.40
CA GLN A 67 4.33 -2.29 4.09
C GLN A 67 3.68 -0.91 3.97
N PHE A 68 3.00 -0.45 5.01
CA PHE A 68 2.46 0.91 5.06
C PHE A 68 3.57 1.95 4.94
N GLY A 69 4.67 1.81 5.67
CA GLY A 69 5.85 2.68 5.58
C GLY A 69 6.45 2.74 4.18
N TYR A 70 6.48 1.60 3.46
CA TYR A 70 6.94 1.56 2.08
C TYR A 70 6.09 2.45 1.15
N VAL A 71 4.77 2.42 1.30
CA VAL A 71 3.84 3.30 0.57
C VAL A 71 4.06 4.76 0.94
N VAL A 72 4.23 5.06 2.24
CA VAL A 72 4.47 6.41 2.76
C VAL A 72 5.78 6.99 2.21
N ALA A 73 6.85 6.20 2.12
CA ALA A 73 8.13 6.64 1.56
C ALA A 73 7.99 7.13 0.11
N HIS A 74 7.20 6.43 -0.71
CA HIS A 74 6.92 6.84 -2.09
C HIS A 74 6.06 8.11 -2.15
N LEU A 75 5.07 8.23 -1.27
CA LEU A 75 4.23 9.42 -1.18
C LEU A 75 5.02 10.66 -0.73
N HIS A 76 5.88 10.53 0.29
CA HIS A 76 6.74 11.63 0.75
C HIS A 76 7.69 12.08 -0.36
N SER A 77 8.36 11.14 -1.01
CA SER A 77 9.26 11.45 -2.11
C SER A 77 8.54 12.12 -3.28
N SER A 78 7.31 11.67 -3.60
CA SER A 78 6.48 12.26 -4.64
C SER A 78 6.17 13.74 -4.38
N ARG A 79 5.84 14.08 -3.13
CA ARG A 79 5.43 15.44 -2.73
C ARG A 79 6.57 16.40 -2.48
N GLN A 80 7.67 15.89 -1.92
CA GLN A 80 8.81 16.73 -1.53
C GLN A 80 9.91 16.78 -2.58
N ASP A 81 9.78 15.98 -3.62
CA ASP A 81 10.80 15.77 -4.66
C ASP A 81 12.16 15.32 -4.12
N LEU A 82 12.16 14.62 -2.97
CA LEU A 82 13.33 14.09 -2.28
C LEU A 82 13.56 12.60 -2.62
N PRO A 83 14.79 12.07 -2.45
CA PRO A 83 15.03 10.64 -2.52
C PRO A 83 14.25 9.91 -1.40
N ALA A 84 13.93 8.62 -1.64
CA ALA A 84 13.26 7.80 -0.63
C ALA A 84 14.12 7.62 0.62
N ASP A 85 13.53 7.82 1.79
CA ASP A 85 14.18 7.65 3.09
C ASP A 85 13.81 6.29 3.71
N ILE A 86 14.82 5.59 4.22
CA ILE A 86 14.64 4.31 4.94
C ILE A 86 13.83 4.50 6.22
N ASN A 87 13.95 5.67 6.86
CA ASN A 87 13.18 5.97 8.08
C ASN A 87 11.68 5.93 7.84
N ASP A 88 11.22 6.25 6.63
CA ASP A 88 9.80 6.18 6.27
C ASP A 88 9.25 4.75 6.30
N LEU A 89 10.08 3.71 6.11
CA LEU A 89 9.66 2.32 6.28
C LEU A 89 9.09 2.05 7.68
N PHE A 90 9.63 2.73 8.68
CA PHE A 90 9.24 2.56 10.07
C PHE A 90 8.12 3.52 10.50
N PHE A 91 7.63 4.35 9.59
CA PHE A 91 6.58 5.33 9.88
C PHE A 91 5.30 4.67 10.41
N GLY A 92 4.93 3.50 9.88
CA GLY A 92 3.76 2.74 10.30
C GLY A 92 3.77 2.31 11.77
N TYR A 93 4.95 2.18 12.37
CA TYR A 93 5.07 1.79 13.78
C TYR A 93 4.67 2.90 14.76
N LYS A 94 4.71 4.16 14.35
CA LYS A 94 4.26 5.30 15.18
C LYS A 94 2.77 5.21 15.50
N ARG A 95 1.98 4.55 14.64
CA ARG A 95 0.54 4.36 14.79
C ARG A 95 0.15 2.90 14.54
N PHE A 96 0.91 1.98 15.14
CA PHE A 96 0.83 0.53 14.91
C PHE A 96 -0.61 0.01 14.93
N TRP A 97 -1.37 0.30 15.98
CA TRP A 97 -2.73 -0.21 16.14
C TRP A 97 -3.71 0.33 15.11
N GLN A 98 -3.57 1.58 14.74
CA GLN A 98 -4.42 2.18 13.71
C GLN A 98 -4.13 1.58 12.33
N VAL A 99 -2.86 1.47 11.97
CA VAL A 99 -2.41 0.87 10.70
C VAL A 99 -2.85 -0.59 10.63
N LEU A 100 -2.55 -1.37 11.67
CA LEU A 100 -2.90 -2.78 11.76
C LEU A 100 -4.42 -2.98 11.67
N GLY A 101 -5.20 -2.22 12.44
CA GLY A 101 -6.66 -2.32 12.45
C GLY A 101 -7.27 -1.98 11.10
N THR A 102 -6.79 -0.93 10.44
CA THR A 102 -7.29 -0.51 9.11
C THR A 102 -6.96 -1.54 8.04
N LEU A 103 -5.71 -2.02 7.98
CA LEU A 103 -5.29 -3.03 6.99
C LEU A 103 -5.95 -4.39 7.24
N LEU A 104 -6.15 -4.77 8.50
CA LEU A 104 -6.89 -6.00 8.85
C LEU A 104 -8.36 -5.89 8.42
N LEU A 105 -9.02 -4.76 8.70
CA LEU A 105 -10.40 -4.53 8.28
C LEU A 105 -10.53 -4.52 6.75
N GLN A 106 -9.57 -3.91 6.05
CA GLN A 106 -9.46 -3.96 4.59
C GLN A 106 -9.37 -5.41 4.09
N ALA A 107 -8.47 -6.20 4.67
CA ALA A 107 -8.29 -7.60 4.29
C ALA A 107 -9.56 -8.42 4.52
N LEU A 108 -10.22 -8.26 5.68
CA LEU A 108 -11.49 -8.92 5.99
C LEU A 108 -12.60 -8.54 5.01
N ALA A 109 -12.70 -7.28 4.63
CA ALA A 109 -13.68 -6.82 3.65
C ALA A 109 -13.45 -7.43 2.26
N ILE A 110 -12.19 -7.51 1.82
CA ILE A 110 -11.82 -8.13 0.54
C ILE A 110 -12.09 -9.64 0.57
N ILE A 111 -11.65 -10.33 1.64
CA ILE A 111 -11.88 -11.77 1.83
C ILE A 111 -13.38 -12.07 1.85
N GLY A 112 -14.16 -11.28 2.59
CA GLY A 112 -15.62 -11.38 2.60
C GLY A 112 -16.24 -11.24 1.20
N GLY A 113 -15.71 -10.32 0.40
CA GLY A 113 -16.11 -10.17 -1.00
C GLY A 113 -15.80 -11.42 -1.86
N PHE A 114 -14.63 -12.02 -1.67
CA PHE A 114 -14.25 -13.25 -2.40
C PHE A 114 -15.05 -14.48 -1.95
N ILE A 115 -15.42 -14.56 -0.65
CA ILE A 115 -16.29 -15.64 -0.14
C ILE A 115 -17.68 -15.54 -0.79
N LEU A 116 -18.18 -14.32 -0.98
CA LEU A 116 -19.48 -14.11 -1.63
C LEU A 116 -19.42 -14.53 -3.11
N PHE A 117 -18.53 -13.93 -3.88
CA PHE A 117 -18.21 -14.26 -5.27
C PHE A 117 -16.87 -13.63 -5.68
N ILE A 118 -16.22 -14.19 -6.71
CA ILE A 118 -14.95 -13.69 -7.24
C ILE A 118 -15.07 -12.23 -7.72
N VAL A 119 -16.17 -11.90 -8.42
CA VAL A 119 -16.37 -10.56 -9.00
C VAL A 119 -16.46 -9.46 -7.93
N PRO A 120 -17.33 -9.55 -6.89
CA PRO A 120 -17.35 -8.55 -5.83
C PRO A 120 -16.02 -8.48 -5.05
N GLY A 121 -15.31 -9.61 -4.88
CA GLY A 121 -13.97 -9.60 -4.28
C GLY A 121 -12.99 -8.74 -5.05
N ILE A 122 -12.93 -8.87 -6.37
CA ILE A 122 -12.09 -8.05 -7.24
C ILE A 122 -12.50 -6.57 -7.17
N ILE A 123 -13.80 -6.28 -7.21
CA ILE A 123 -14.31 -4.89 -7.13
C ILE A 123 -13.91 -4.23 -5.81
N LEU A 124 -13.98 -4.97 -4.69
CA LEU A 124 -13.56 -4.47 -3.38
C LEU A 124 -12.03 -4.32 -3.29
N ALA A 125 -11.25 -5.22 -3.87
CA ALA A 125 -9.81 -5.10 -3.92
C ALA A 125 -9.38 -3.79 -4.61
N PHE A 126 -9.98 -3.45 -5.74
CA PHE A 126 -9.73 -2.15 -6.40
C PHE A 126 -10.30 -0.98 -5.61
N ALA A 127 -11.47 -1.11 -4.98
CA ALA A 127 -12.07 -0.04 -4.18
C ALA A 127 -11.21 0.35 -2.97
N TYR A 128 -10.44 -0.59 -2.45
CA TYR A 128 -9.60 -0.40 -1.25
C TYR A 128 -8.10 -0.34 -1.57
N ALA A 129 -7.71 -0.29 -2.84
CA ALA A 129 -6.30 -0.24 -3.23
C ALA A 129 -5.56 0.96 -2.64
N ILE A 130 -6.20 2.13 -2.57
CA ILE A 130 -5.60 3.38 -2.08
C ILE A 130 -5.74 3.59 -0.56
N VAL A 131 -6.27 2.62 0.20
CA VAL A 131 -6.46 2.73 1.66
C VAL A 131 -5.20 3.17 2.42
N PRO A 132 -4.00 2.65 2.15
CA PRO A 132 -2.79 3.10 2.85
C PRO A 132 -2.49 4.58 2.62
N LEU A 133 -2.75 5.10 1.42
CA LEU A 133 -2.53 6.50 1.06
C LEU A 133 -3.56 7.41 1.75
N VAL A 134 -4.84 7.01 1.74
CA VAL A 134 -5.92 7.72 2.45
C VAL A 134 -5.66 7.76 3.96
N LEU A 135 -5.23 6.64 4.56
CA LEU A 135 -4.88 6.56 5.98
C LEU A 135 -3.73 7.48 6.35
N ARG A 136 -2.72 7.59 5.47
CA ARG A 136 -1.58 8.48 5.69
C ARG A 136 -1.99 9.95 5.72
N ASP A 137 -2.91 10.35 4.85
CA ASP A 137 -3.35 11.73 4.72
C ASP A 137 -4.43 12.12 5.73
N ASN A 138 -5.17 11.13 6.27
CA ASN A 138 -6.26 11.37 7.22
C ASN A 138 -6.06 10.51 8.48
N PRO A 139 -5.03 10.80 9.28
CA PRO A 139 -4.70 9.98 10.44
C PRO A 139 -5.70 10.09 11.60
N GLU A 140 -6.61 11.05 11.54
CA GLU A 140 -7.69 11.27 12.50
C GLU A 140 -8.90 10.36 12.27
N LEU A 141 -9.05 9.84 11.03
CA LEU A 141 -10.19 9.00 10.68
C LEU A 141 -10.08 7.60 11.29
N SER A 142 -11.23 7.06 11.67
CA SER A 142 -11.33 5.65 12.06
C SER A 142 -11.11 4.72 10.87
N ALA A 143 -10.79 3.44 11.14
CA ALA A 143 -10.56 2.44 10.09
C ALA A 143 -11.73 2.33 9.10
N VAL A 144 -12.97 2.40 9.60
CA VAL A 144 -14.18 2.32 8.76
C VAL A 144 -14.30 3.53 7.85
N GLU A 145 -14.06 4.73 8.39
CA GLU A 145 -14.11 5.99 7.61
C GLU A 145 -13.04 6.04 6.53
N VAL A 146 -11.83 5.56 6.82
CA VAL A 146 -10.76 5.42 5.81
C VAL A 146 -11.19 4.51 4.66
N LEU A 147 -11.79 3.34 4.96
CA LEU A 147 -12.30 2.44 3.94
C LEU A 147 -13.43 3.08 3.12
N GLN A 148 -14.34 3.79 3.79
CA GLN A 148 -15.43 4.50 3.10
C GLN A 148 -14.89 5.60 2.18
N LYS A 149 -13.94 6.41 2.65
CA LYS A 149 -13.28 7.46 1.86
C LYS A 149 -12.58 6.88 0.65
N SER A 150 -11.79 5.81 0.83
CA SER A 150 -11.15 5.09 -0.28
C SER A 150 -12.18 4.61 -1.32
N ARG A 151 -13.28 4.00 -0.86
CA ARG A 151 -14.35 3.52 -1.75
C ARG A 151 -15.03 4.67 -2.51
N MET A 152 -15.24 5.83 -1.88
CA MET A 152 -15.83 7.01 -2.53
C MET A 152 -14.90 7.57 -3.59
N MET A 153 -13.62 7.79 -3.26
CA MET A 153 -12.62 8.28 -4.21
C MET A 153 -12.45 7.35 -5.41
N MET A 154 -12.51 6.02 -5.20
CA MET A 154 -12.39 5.02 -6.27
C MET A 154 -13.66 4.81 -7.09
N LYS A 155 -14.75 5.53 -6.80
CA LYS A 155 -16.00 5.41 -7.56
C LYS A 155 -15.81 6.03 -8.95
N GLY A 156 -15.95 5.19 -9.99
CA GLY A 156 -15.72 5.60 -11.37
C GLY A 156 -14.30 5.28 -11.89
N HIS A 157 -13.28 5.25 -11.02
CA HIS A 157 -11.87 5.15 -11.41
C HIS A 157 -11.26 3.74 -11.28
N LYS A 158 -12.05 2.72 -10.85
CA LYS A 158 -11.55 1.33 -10.68
C LYS A 158 -11.04 0.73 -11.96
N TRP A 159 -11.70 1.04 -13.10
CA TRP A 159 -11.30 0.55 -14.41
C TRP A 159 -9.97 1.16 -14.88
N GLU A 160 -9.74 2.42 -14.56
CA GLU A 160 -8.49 3.09 -14.86
C GLU A 160 -7.32 2.45 -14.10
N LEU A 161 -7.48 2.19 -12.79
CA LEU A 161 -6.49 1.49 -11.99
C LEU A 161 -6.25 0.06 -12.52
N PHE A 162 -7.32 -0.65 -12.91
CA PHE A 162 -7.19 -1.97 -13.53
C PHE A 162 -6.33 -1.92 -14.79
N LEU A 163 -6.56 -0.97 -15.69
CA LEU A 163 -5.75 -0.79 -16.91
C LEU A 163 -4.29 -0.47 -16.61
N ILE A 164 -4.03 0.31 -15.56
CA ILE A 164 -2.67 0.59 -15.08
C ILE A 164 -1.98 -0.72 -14.69
N TYR A 165 -2.60 -1.55 -13.86
CA TYR A 165 -2.04 -2.84 -13.47
C TYR A 165 -1.90 -3.82 -14.64
N LEU A 166 -2.90 -3.88 -15.51
CA LEU A 166 -2.85 -4.71 -16.72
C LEU A 166 -1.63 -4.37 -17.59
N SER A 167 -1.31 -3.09 -17.70
CA SER A 167 -0.16 -2.63 -18.47
C SER A 167 1.20 -2.97 -17.83
N PHE A 168 1.22 -3.34 -16.53
CA PHE A 168 2.42 -3.82 -15.85
C PHE A 168 2.61 -5.34 -15.97
N ILE A 169 1.58 -6.10 -16.39
CA ILE A 169 1.69 -7.57 -16.54
C ILE A 169 2.80 -7.94 -17.50
N GLY A 170 2.93 -7.22 -18.63
CA GLY A 170 4.00 -7.49 -19.59
C GLY A 170 5.39 -7.32 -18.98
N TRP A 171 5.60 -6.30 -18.15
CA TRP A 171 6.84 -6.09 -17.40
C TRP A 171 7.04 -7.15 -16.33
N GLY A 172 5.96 -7.61 -15.67
CA GLY A 172 6.00 -8.71 -14.71
C GLY A 172 6.48 -10.01 -15.34
N ILE A 173 6.01 -10.34 -16.55
CA ILE A 173 6.46 -11.50 -17.32
C ILE A 173 7.96 -11.39 -17.62
N LEU A 174 8.45 -10.23 -18.02
CA LEU A 174 9.88 -9.98 -18.24
C LEU A 174 10.70 -10.19 -16.96
N CYS A 175 10.16 -9.86 -15.79
CA CYS A 175 10.84 -10.08 -14.51
C CYS A 175 11.06 -11.56 -14.21
N ILE A 176 10.19 -12.47 -14.69
CA ILE A 176 10.39 -13.93 -14.55
C ILE A 176 11.65 -14.37 -15.27
N PHE A 177 11.87 -13.87 -16.51
CA PHE A 177 13.08 -14.21 -17.30
C PHE A 177 14.38 -13.67 -16.69
N THR A 178 14.30 -12.66 -15.83
CA THR A 178 15.46 -12.10 -15.10
C THR A 178 15.59 -12.65 -13.68
N PHE A 179 15.00 -13.81 -13.39
CA PHE A 179 14.99 -14.40 -12.03
C PHE A 179 14.53 -13.39 -10.96
N PHE A 180 13.49 -12.62 -11.26
CA PHE A 180 12.91 -11.56 -10.42
C PHE A 180 13.83 -10.37 -10.09
N ILE A 181 15.08 -10.34 -10.61
CA ILE A 181 15.96 -9.18 -10.41
C ILE A 181 15.30 -7.90 -10.97
N GLY A 182 14.62 -7.97 -12.12
CA GLY A 182 13.89 -6.84 -12.71
C GLY A 182 12.79 -6.28 -11.81
N TYR A 183 12.28 -7.07 -10.86
CA TYR A 183 11.24 -6.63 -9.93
C TYR A 183 11.72 -5.52 -8.96
N LEU A 184 13.02 -5.46 -8.66
CA LEU A 184 13.64 -4.38 -7.87
C LEU A 184 13.42 -2.98 -8.48
N TRP A 185 13.33 -2.90 -9.80
CA TRP A 185 13.01 -1.66 -10.53
C TRP A 185 11.53 -1.53 -10.80
N LEU A 186 10.86 -2.64 -11.07
CA LEU A 186 9.42 -2.65 -11.37
C LEU A 186 8.58 -2.25 -10.16
N ALA A 187 8.90 -2.77 -8.96
CA ALA A 187 8.14 -2.51 -7.74
C ALA A 187 8.06 -1.00 -7.39
N PRO A 188 9.18 -0.25 -7.29
CA PRO A 188 9.08 1.18 -7.00
C PRO A 188 8.39 1.96 -8.13
N TYR A 189 8.51 1.52 -9.39
CA TYR A 189 7.81 2.14 -10.49
C TYR A 189 6.28 1.95 -10.40
N MET A 190 5.83 0.74 -10.06
CA MET A 190 4.41 0.45 -9.84
C MET A 190 3.89 1.28 -8.66
N GLN A 191 4.62 1.29 -7.54
CA GLN A 191 4.22 2.03 -6.34
C GLN A 191 4.15 3.54 -6.59
N MET A 192 5.13 4.11 -7.29
CA MET A 192 5.10 5.53 -7.65
C MET A 192 3.94 5.86 -8.61
N THR A 193 3.59 4.95 -9.52
CA THR A 193 2.43 5.11 -10.40
C THR A 193 1.13 5.14 -9.61
N GLU A 194 1.01 4.28 -8.59
CA GLU A 194 -0.15 4.25 -7.70
C GLU A 194 -0.25 5.53 -6.84
N VAL A 195 0.87 6.03 -6.35
CA VAL A 195 0.92 7.33 -5.65
C VAL A 195 0.46 8.46 -6.55
N LYS A 196 0.92 8.52 -7.81
CA LYS A 196 0.49 9.56 -8.76
C LYS A 196 -0.99 9.45 -9.12
N PHE A 197 -1.49 8.23 -9.23
CA PHE A 197 -2.92 7.97 -9.41
C PHE A 197 -3.73 8.49 -8.21
N TYR A 198 -3.29 8.20 -6.99
CA TYR A 198 -3.94 8.71 -5.79
C TYR A 198 -3.91 10.25 -5.70
N GLU A 199 -2.79 10.89 -6.02
CA GLU A 199 -2.67 12.35 -6.01
C GLU A 199 -3.66 13.00 -6.98
N GLN A 200 -3.86 12.40 -8.16
CA GLN A 200 -4.85 12.86 -9.11
C GLN A 200 -6.28 12.68 -8.57
N LEU A 201 -6.61 11.48 -8.09
CA LEU A 201 -7.93 11.22 -7.50
C LEU A 201 -8.25 12.15 -6.33
N ARG A 202 -7.24 12.45 -5.52
CA ARG A 202 -7.39 13.37 -4.40
C ARG A 202 -7.73 14.77 -4.88
N ALA A 203 -7.01 15.28 -5.88
CA ALA A 203 -7.25 16.61 -6.43
C ALA A 203 -8.65 16.71 -7.06
N GLU A 204 -9.09 15.67 -7.79
CA GLU A 204 -10.44 15.61 -8.37
C GLU A 204 -11.51 15.56 -7.27
N PHE A 205 -11.31 14.75 -6.24
CA PHE A 205 -12.25 14.60 -5.13
C PHE A 205 -12.36 15.87 -4.28
N GLU A 206 -11.25 16.55 -3.98
CA GLU A 206 -11.23 17.83 -3.25
C GLU A 206 -11.88 18.93 -4.09
N GLY A 207 -11.63 19.01 -5.40
CA GLY A 207 -12.26 19.98 -6.30
C GLY A 207 -13.77 19.78 -6.44
N GLU A 208 -14.26 18.54 -6.48
CA GLU A 208 -15.70 18.25 -6.52
C GLU A 208 -16.41 18.64 -5.21
N TYR A 209 -15.70 18.53 -4.07
CA TYR A 209 -16.23 18.98 -2.77
C TYR A 209 -16.34 20.50 -2.70
N GLU A 210 -15.33 21.25 -3.14
CA GLU A 210 -15.34 22.73 -3.17
C GLU A 210 -16.44 23.27 -4.09
N GLU A 211 -16.66 22.62 -5.24
CA GLU A 211 -17.71 23.02 -6.21
C GLU A 211 -19.13 22.74 -5.68
N ASN A 212 -19.31 21.69 -4.87
CA ASN A 212 -20.63 21.30 -4.33
C ASN A 212 -20.91 21.87 -2.94
N GLU A 213 -19.97 22.57 -2.32
CA GLU A 213 -20.20 23.27 -1.05
C GLU A 213 -21.10 24.49 -1.31
N PRO A 214 -22.29 24.61 -0.67
CA PRO A 214 -23.17 25.75 -0.88
C PRO A 214 -22.42 27.01 -0.44
N ALA A 215 -22.27 27.95 -1.37
CA ALA A 215 -21.65 29.25 -1.12
C ALA A 215 -22.31 29.94 0.07
N GLY A 216 -21.72 29.81 1.26
CA GLY A 216 -22.27 30.44 2.49
C GLY A 216 -21.82 29.87 3.83
N VAL A 217 -21.07 28.77 3.86
CA VAL A 217 -20.51 28.27 5.13
C VAL A 217 -19.02 28.63 5.21
N THR A 218 -18.77 29.91 5.44
CA THR A 218 -17.45 30.32 5.97
C THR A 218 -17.35 29.78 7.40
N THR A 219 -16.59 28.71 7.60
CA THR A 219 -16.13 28.36 8.96
C THR A 219 -15.35 29.57 9.48
N PRO A 220 -15.69 30.13 10.65
CA PRO A 220 -14.90 31.19 11.24
C PRO A 220 -13.50 30.60 11.49
N VAL A 221 -12.48 31.20 10.88
CA VAL A 221 -11.10 31.05 11.35
C VAL A 221 -11.12 31.62 12.76
N GLU A 222 -11.05 30.74 13.75
CA GLU A 222 -10.90 31.13 15.14
C GLU A 222 -9.47 31.64 15.28
N ASP A 223 -9.33 32.97 15.14
CA ASP A 223 -8.13 33.73 15.50
C ASP A 223 -7.99 33.57 17.02
N ALA A 224 -7.26 32.56 17.45
CA ALA A 224 -6.81 32.45 18.84
C ALA A 224 -5.55 33.29 19.02
N GLU A 225 -5.73 34.38 19.71
CA GLU A 225 -4.70 35.19 20.33
C GLU A 225 -3.79 34.37 21.30
#